data_a0ffe9ba331a6995cd7dc3a5e4cf369a
#
_entry.id   a0ffe9ba331a6995cd7dc3a5e4cf369a
#
_cell.length_a   1.000
_cell.length_b   1.000
_cell.length_c   1.000
_cell.angle_alpha   90.00
_cell.angle_beta   90.00
_cell.angle_gamma   90.00
#
_symmetry.space_group_name_H-M   'P 1'
#
loop_
_entity.id
_entity.type
_entity.pdbx_description
1 polymer ?
#
loop_
_entity_poly.entity_id
_entity_poly.type
_entity_poly.pdbx_seq_one_letter_code
_entity_poly.pdbx_strand_id
1 'polypeptide(L)'
;MKLSESLEDYLETIAHLIEIEGHAHTKKIAESLNVKMPSVTAALKQLASLGYIQYSTHFPVELTMEGKRIADEVIRRHEVLTRFFAGILGLNSQQAGETACRIEHLVDDSTIERLVLFSDAITKRADAQALRVYLMDALRPENKDAKLLSDVPIGSVVTVTCIGRNAAKDCPLSIDDVVKVGVLSLDASSITLEKDGQEISIPRQIAENIWCNSTQRR
;
A
#
# COMPACT_ATOMS: atom_id res chain seq x y z
N MET A 1 5.47 14.74 -25.91
CA MET A 1 3.98 14.64 -25.94
C MET A 1 3.59 13.87 -24.68
N LYS A 2 2.72 14.43 -23.82
CA LYS A 2 2.29 13.71 -22.61
C LYS A 2 1.37 12.56 -23.03
N LEU A 3 1.60 11.35 -22.49
CA LEU A 3 0.71 10.21 -22.68
C LEU A 3 -0.64 10.48 -22.00
N SER A 4 -1.68 9.78 -22.41
CA SER A 4 -2.92 9.77 -21.66
C SER A 4 -2.77 8.87 -20.43
N GLU A 5 -3.49 9.19 -19.36
CA GLU A 5 -3.55 8.40 -18.12
C GLU A 5 -3.73 6.91 -18.42
N SER A 6 -4.72 6.58 -19.27
CA SER A 6 -4.96 5.18 -19.66
C SER A 6 -3.76 4.49 -20.32
N LEU A 7 -2.94 5.18 -21.11
CA LEU A 7 -1.74 4.59 -21.69
C LEU A 7 -0.60 4.45 -20.68
N GLU A 8 -0.54 5.34 -19.71
CA GLU A 8 0.37 5.22 -18.56
C GLU A 8 0.01 3.99 -17.72
N ASP A 9 -1.29 3.74 -17.44
CA ASP A 9 -1.78 2.54 -16.74
C ASP A 9 -1.36 1.24 -17.47
N TYR A 10 -1.42 1.23 -18.80
CA TYR A 10 -0.94 0.07 -19.58
C TYR A 10 0.55 -0.16 -19.40
N LEU A 11 1.37 0.89 -19.43
CA LEU A 11 2.83 0.77 -19.24
C LEU A 11 3.18 0.30 -17.83
N GLU A 12 2.52 0.84 -16.83
CA GLU A 12 2.66 0.42 -15.43
C GLU A 12 2.29 -1.06 -15.26
N THR A 13 1.13 -1.47 -15.77
CA THR A 13 0.67 -2.86 -15.70
C THR A 13 1.64 -3.82 -16.41
N ILE A 14 2.16 -3.43 -17.57
CA ILE A 14 3.16 -4.24 -18.30
C ILE A 14 4.43 -4.38 -17.47
N ALA A 15 4.94 -3.30 -16.89
CA ALA A 15 6.14 -3.32 -16.05
C ALA A 15 5.94 -4.24 -14.83
N HIS A 16 4.81 -4.13 -14.17
CA HIS A 16 4.46 -4.94 -13.00
C HIS A 16 4.35 -6.44 -13.33
N LEU A 17 3.71 -6.79 -14.45
CA LEU A 17 3.63 -8.17 -14.92
C LEU A 17 5.02 -8.74 -15.28
N ILE A 18 5.88 -7.95 -15.90
CA ILE A 18 7.25 -8.37 -16.21
C ILE A 18 8.05 -8.61 -14.92
N GLU A 19 7.88 -7.77 -13.90
CA GLU A 19 8.56 -7.90 -12.61
C GLU A 19 8.13 -9.17 -11.87
N ILE A 20 6.83 -9.48 -11.83
CA ILE A 20 6.28 -10.60 -11.07
C ILE A 20 6.35 -11.92 -11.83
N GLU A 21 5.94 -11.94 -13.10
CA GLU A 21 5.78 -13.16 -13.89
C GLU A 21 6.93 -13.36 -14.90
N GLY A 22 7.85 -12.39 -15.04
CA GLY A 22 8.92 -12.40 -16.01
C GLY A 22 8.49 -12.02 -17.44
N HIS A 23 7.19 -11.87 -17.69
CA HIS A 23 6.63 -11.56 -18.99
C HIS A 23 5.22 -10.96 -18.90
N ALA A 24 4.83 -10.18 -19.90
CA ALA A 24 3.50 -9.59 -20.00
C ALA A 24 2.78 -10.07 -21.26
N HIS A 25 1.72 -10.86 -21.08
CA HIS A 25 0.84 -11.28 -22.17
C HIS A 25 -0.44 -10.46 -22.24
N THR A 26 -0.96 -10.23 -23.44
CA THR A 26 -2.17 -9.43 -23.69
C THR A 26 -3.36 -9.86 -22.82
N LYS A 27 -3.53 -11.18 -22.57
CA LYS A 27 -4.61 -11.70 -21.72
C LYS A 27 -4.43 -11.27 -20.27
N LYS A 28 -3.22 -11.37 -19.72
CA LYS A 28 -2.89 -10.95 -18.34
C LYS A 28 -3.08 -9.45 -18.14
N ILE A 29 -2.67 -8.64 -19.12
CA ILE A 29 -2.90 -7.20 -19.12
C ILE A 29 -4.40 -6.89 -19.07
N ALA A 30 -5.22 -7.61 -19.86
CA ALA A 30 -6.67 -7.45 -19.86
C ALA A 30 -7.31 -7.78 -18.50
N GLU A 31 -6.85 -8.87 -17.88
CA GLU A 31 -7.28 -9.31 -16.55
C GLU A 31 -6.89 -8.28 -15.47
N SER A 32 -5.64 -7.81 -15.47
CA SER A 32 -5.13 -6.85 -14.47
C SER A 32 -5.85 -5.51 -14.53
N LEU A 33 -6.10 -4.99 -15.74
CA LEU A 33 -6.80 -3.71 -15.94
C LEU A 33 -8.34 -3.85 -15.94
N ASN A 34 -8.86 -5.07 -15.85
CA ASN A 34 -10.30 -5.36 -15.94
C ASN A 34 -10.95 -4.77 -17.20
N VAL A 35 -10.28 -4.90 -18.34
CA VAL A 35 -10.75 -4.40 -19.65
C VAL A 35 -10.88 -5.52 -20.69
N LYS A 36 -11.60 -5.24 -21.77
CA LYS A 36 -11.80 -6.22 -22.84
C LYS A 36 -10.56 -6.34 -23.74
N MET A 37 -10.26 -7.54 -24.23
CA MET A 37 -9.13 -7.84 -25.13
C MET A 37 -8.99 -6.89 -26.34
N PRO A 38 -10.08 -6.48 -27.05
CA PRO A 38 -9.95 -5.51 -28.14
C PRO A 38 -9.37 -4.16 -27.71
N SER A 39 -9.74 -3.67 -26.51
CA SER A 39 -9.21 -2.42 -25.94
C SER A 39 -7.71 -2.53 -25.66
N VAL A 40 -7.29 -3.66 -25.08
CA VAL A 40 -5.86 -3.92 -24.84
C VAL A 40 -5.10 -3.95 -26.17
N THR A 41 -5.59 -4.68 -27.17
CA THR A 41 -4.93 -4.77 -28.47
C THR A 41 -4.79 -3.39 -29.14
N ALA A 42 -5.80 -2.52 -29.01
CA ALA A 42 -5.77 -1.17 -29.56
C ALA A 42 -4.71 -0.31 -28.82
N ALA A 43 -4.69 -0.35 -27.49
CA ALA A 43 -3.71 0.37 -26.67
C ALA A 43 -2.28 -0.09 -26.93
N LEU A 44 -2.04 -1.42 -27.03
CA LEU A 44 -0.72 -1.97 -27.33
C LEU A 44 -0.23 -1.56 -28.73
N LYS A 45 -1.10 -1.54 -29.74
CA LYS A 45 -0.75 -1.02 -31.06
C LYS A 45 -0.38 0.45 -31.02
N GLN A 46 -1.12 1.25 -30.26
CA GLN A 46 -0.82 2.67 -30.08
C GLN A 46 0.51 2.87 -29.36
N LEU A 47 0.76 2.19 -28.24
CA LEU A 47 2.03 2.25 -27.52
C LEU A 47 3.22 1.82 -28.37
N ALA A 48 3.04 0.77 -29.20
CA ALA A 48 4.08 0.33 -30.13
C ALA A 48 4.34 1.39 -31.21
N SER A 49 3.29 2.02 -31.76
CA SER A 49 3.45 3.10 -32.76
C SER A 49 4.14 4.34 -32.18
N LEU A 50 4.02 4.57 -30.87
CA LEU A 50 4.68 5.65 -30.15
C LEU A 50 6.11 5.26 -29.70
N GLY A 51 6.53 4.01 -29.89
CA GLY A 51 7.86 3.53 -29.55
C GLY A 51 8.09 3.19 -28.09
N TYR A 52 7.04 3.01 -27.28
CA TYR A 52 7.16 2.69 -25.86
C TYR A 52 7.24 1.19 -25.57
N ILE A 53 6.73 0.36 -26.49
CA ILE A 53 6.75 -1.11 -26.37
C ILE A 53 7.12 -1.76 -27.71
N GLN A 54 7.61 -3.01 -27.64
CA GLN A 54 7.63 -3.94 -28.75
C GLN A 54 6.44 -4.86 -28.60
N TYR A 55 5.59 -4.91 -29.65
CA TYR A 55 4.37 -5.70 -29.63
C TYR A 55 4.22 -6.51 -30.91
N SER A 56 4.11 -7.82 -30.76
CA SER A 56 3.76 -8.75 -31.83
C SER A 56 2.68 -9.71 -31.34
N THR A 57 1.74 -10.04 -32.21
CA THR A 57 0.65 -10.98 -31.86
C THR A 57 1.24 -12.33 -31.44
N HIS A 58 0.73 -12.90 -30.35
CA HIS A 58 1.15 -14.17 -29.74
C HIS A 58 2.51 -14.16 -28.99
N PHE A 59 3.23 -13.06 -28.99
CA PHE A 59 4.45 -12.90 -28.19
C PHE A 59 4.20 -12.05 -26.95
N PRO A 60 5.01 -12.21 -25.89
CA PRO A 60 4.98 -11.29 -24.74
C PRO A 60 5.25 -9.86 -25.20
N VAL A 61 4.67 -8.91 -24.51
CA VAL A 61 4.93 -7.48 -24.69
C VAL A 61 6.25 -7.13 -24.00
N GLU A 62 7.11 -6.41 -24.70
CA GLU A 62 8.38 -5.91 -24.14
C GLU A 62 8.36 -4.39 -24.06
N LEU A 63 8.85 -3.85 -22.95
CA LEU A 63 9.06 -2.40 -22.80
C LEU A 63 10.33 -1.97 -23.54
N THR A 64 10.26 -0.86 -24.25
CA THR A 64 11.48 -0.15 -24.67
C THR A 64 12.11 0.57 -23.48
N MET A 65 13.33 1.10 -23.64
CA MET A 65 13.96 1.93 -22.59
C MET A 65 13.07 3.12 -22.20
N GLU A 66 12.47 3.77 -23.19
CA GLU A 66 11.60 4.93 -22.95
C GLU A 66 10.25 4.49 -22.31
N GLY A 67 9.67 3.37 -22.75
CA GLY A 67 8.47 2.82 -22.11
C GLY A 67 8.72 2.43 -20.66
N LYS A 68 9.88 1.81 -20.38
CA LYS A 68 10.27 1.49 -19.01
C LYS A 68 10.44 2.73 -18.16
N ARG A 69 11.09 3.78 -18.67
CA ARG A 69 11.29 5.04 -17.95
C ARG A 69 9.94 5.65 -17.52
N ILE A 70 8.96 5.68 -18.42
CA ILE A 70 7.62 6.21 -18.11
C ILE A 70 6.91 5.33 -17.07
N ALA A 71 6.96 4.00 -17.24
CA ALA A 71 6.38 3.08 -16.27
C ALA A 71 7.00 3.26 -14.86
N ASP A 72 8.33 3.33 -14.79
CA ASP A 72 9.05 3.54 -13.53
C ASP A 72 8.68 4.90 -12.86
N GLU A 73 8.41 5.94 -13.66
CA GLU A 73 7.94 7.24 -13.15
C GLU A 73 6.53 7.15 -12.57
N VAL A 74 5.59 6.46 -13.23
CA VAL A 74 4.23 6.25 -12.73
C VAL A 74 4.26 5.42 -11.45
N ILE A 75 4.95 4.29 -11.45
CA ILE A 75 5.14 3.42 -10.27
C ILE A 75 5.70 4.22 -9.09
N ARG A 76 6.74 5.03 -9.33
CA ARG A 76 7.33 5.90 -8.29
C ARG A 76 6.31 6.87 -7.70
N ARG A 77 5.48 7.52 -8.55
CA ARG A 77 4.43 8.45 -8.09
C ARG A 77 3.40 7.71 -7.25
N HIS A 78 2.92 6.56 -7.74
CA HIS A 78 2.01 5.69 -7.00
C HIS A 78 2.55 5.33 -5.62
N GLU A 79 3.78 4.86 -5.53
CA GLU A 79 4.41 4.49 -4.28
C GLU A 79 4.56 5.67 -3.30
N VAL A 80 4.96 6.85 -3.80
CA VAL A 80 5.11 8.05 -2.95
C VAL A 80 3.76 8.48 -2.40
N LEU A 81 2.73 8.52 -3.25
CA LEU A 81 1.37 8.90 -2.86
C LEU A 81 0.78 7.89 -1.88
N THR A 82 0.86 6.60 -2.19
CA THR A 82 0.39 5.53 -1.29
C THR A 82 1.08 5.63 0.07
N ARG A 83 2.40 5.85 0.08
CA ARG A 83 3.15 6.05 1.31
C ARG A 83 2.71 7.28 2.09
N PHE A 84 2.45 8.38 1.41
CA PHE A 84 1.97 9.61 2.04
C PHE A 84 0.58 9.39 2.66
N PHE A 85 -0.36 8.83 1.90
CA PHE A 85 -1.72 8.60 2.38
C PHE A 85 -1.79 7.62 3.53
N ALA A 86 -1.08 6.51 3.45
CA ALA A 86 -1.06 5.52 4.53
C ALA A 86 -0.24 6.00 5.74
N GLY A 87 0.96 6.53 5.50
CA GLY A 87 1.93 6.78 6.57
C GLY A 87 1.78 8.14 7.25
N ILE A 88 1.21 9.14 6.58
CA ILE A 88 1.04 10.50 7.12
C ILE A 88 -0.44 10.78 7.40
N LEU A 89 -1.34 10.42 6.49
CA LEU A 89 -2.77 10.68 6.65
C LEU A 89 -3.54 9.52 7.29
N GLY A 90 -2.89 8.38 7.56
CA GLY A 90 -3.49 7.28 8.29
C GLY A 90 -4.58 6.51 7.53
N LEU A 91 -4.65 6.63 6.19
CA LEU A 91 -5.57 5.83 5.39
C LEU A 91 -5.14 4.35 5.46
N ASN A 92 -6.11 3.44 5.44
CA ASN A 92 -5.77 2.03 5.28
C ASN A 92 -5.11 1.79 3.91
N SER A 93 -4.39 0.67 3.74
CA SER A 93 -3.59 0.41 2.54
C SER A 93 -4.43 0.36 1.26
N GLN A 94 -5.66 -0.16 1.32
CA GLN A 94 -6.56 -0.19 0.17
C GLN A 94 -6.96 1.23 -0.24
N GLN A 95 -7.48 2.03 0.70
CA GLN A 95 -7.87 3.42 0.45
C GLN A 95 -6.68 4.28 -0.04
N ALA A 96 -5.51 4.06 0.53
CA ALA A 96 -4.29 4.77 0.14
C ALA A 96 -3.89 4.44 -1.30
N GLY A 97 -3.88 3.16 -1.68
CA GLY A 97 -3.58 2.71 -3.05
C GLY A 97 -4.61 3.19 -4.07
N GLU A 98 -5.91 3.01 -3.78
CA GLU A 98 -6.99 3.50 -4.66
C GLU A 98 -6.93 5.01 -4.88
N THR A 99 -6.63 5.78 -3.82
CA THR A 99 -6.50 7.23 -3.92
C THR A 99 -5.25 7.62 -4.71
N ALA A 100 -4.13 6.95 -4.49
CA ALA A 100 -2.90 7.17 -5.24
C ALA A 100 -3.10 6.93 -6.73
N CYS A 101 -3.67 5.78 -7.11
CA CYS A 101 -3.96 5.42 -8.50
C CYS A 101 -4.81 6.48 -9.23
N ARG A 102 -5.76 7.10 -8.54
CA ARG A 102 -6.63 8.12 -9.14
C ARG A 102 -5.96 9.45 -9.41
N ILE A 103 -4.85 9.77 -8.77
CA ILE A 103 -4.21 11.09 -8.85
C ILE A 103 -2.76 11.08 -9.34
N GLU A 104 -2.10 9.93 -9.44
CA GLU A 104 -0.67 9.82 -9.82
C GLU A 104 -0.35 10.41 -11.19
N HIS A 105 -1.31 10.37 -12.11
CA HIS A 105 -1.16 10.94 -13.45
C HIS A 105 -1.34 12.46 -13.49
N LEU A 106 -1.96 13.04 -12.46
CA LEU A 106 -2.27 14.47 -12.34
C LEU A 106 -1.20 15.24 -11.58
N VAL A 107 -0.45 14.56 -10.72
CA VAL A 107 0.55 15.18 -9.83
C VAL A 107 1.87 15.32 -10.57
N ASP A 108 2.42 16.53 -10.60
CA ASP A 108 3.71 16.81 -11.20
C ASP A 108 4.89 16.36 -10.30
N ASP A 109 6.07 16.18 -10.91
CA ASP A 109 7.25 15.68 -10.22
C ASP A 109 7.71 16.61 -9.08
N SER A 110 7.52 17.92 -9.23
CA SER A 110 7.89 18.88 -8.18
C SER A 110 7.01 18.72 -6.94
N THR A 111 5.75 18.41 -7.11
CA THR A 111 4.82 18.10 -6.02
C THR A 111 5.19 16.76 -5.36
N ILE A 112 5.52 15.74 -6.15
CA ILE A 112 6.01 14.44 -5.63
C ILE A 112 7.27 14.61 -4.78
N GLU A 113 8.24 15.38 -5.25
CA GLU A 113 9.47 15.66 -4.48
C GLU A 113 9.17 16.36 -3.14
N ARG A 114 8.26 17.32 -3.14
CA ARG A 114 7.83 18.02 -1.92
C ARG A 114 7.11 17.09 -0.95
N LEU A 115 6.26 16.17 -1.44
CA LEU A 115 5.62 15.16 -0.61
C LEU A 115 6.65 14.21 0.02
N VAL A 116 7.69 13.83 -0.71
CA VAL A 116 8.82 13.05 -0.17
C VAL A 116 9.52 13.81 0.94
N LEU A 117 9.91 15.06 0.69
CA LEU A 117 10.59 15.90 1.68
C LEU A 117 9.74 16.10 2.94
N PHE A 118 8.45 16.37 2.78
CA PHE A 118 7.52 16.53 3.88
C PHE A 118 7.37 15.24 4.69
N SER A 119 7.18 14.10 4.00
CA SER A 119 7.09 12.80 4.65
C SER A 119 8.36 12.46 5.43
N ASP A 120 9.51 12.73 4.85
CA ASP A 120 10.81 12.52 5.49
C ASP A 120 11.00 13.44 6.71
N ALA A 121 10.61 14.70 6.61
CA ALA A 121 10.66 15.63 7.74
C ALA A 121 9.82 15.14 8.92
N ILE A 122 8.60 14.65 8.65
CA ILE A 122 7.73 14.13 9.71
C ILE A 122 8.24 12.79 10.26
N THR A 123 8.72 11.89 9.40
CA THR A 123 9.01 10.50 9.82
C THR A 123 10.41 10.29 10.36
N LYS A 124 11.41 11.05 9.89
CA LYS A 124 12.82 10.81 10.21
C LYS A 124 13.41 11.78 11.23
N ARG A 125 12.84 12.99 11.40
CA ARG A 125 13.39 14.00 12.31
C ARG A 125 12.96 13.74 13.74
N ALA A 126 13.88 13.87 14.69
CA ALA A 126 13.61 13.68 16.11
C ALA A 126 12.69 14.78 16.67
N ASP A 127 12.84 16.03 16.20
CA ASP A 127 12.04 17.18 16.62
C ASP A 127 10.58 17.12 16.11
N ALA A 128 10.25 16.24 15.15
CA ALA A 128 8.89 16.02 14.66
C ALA A 128 8.11 14.95 15.47
N GLN A 129 8.68 14.38 16.53
CA GLN A 129 8.03 13.30 17.28
C GLN A 129 6.68 13.72 17.88
N ALA A 130 6.58 14.91 18.46
CA ALA A 130 5.32 15.41 19.00
C ALA A 130 4.24 15.59 17.92
N LEU A 131 4.64 16.07 16.72
CA LEU A 131 3.74 16.20 15.59
C LEU A 131 3.26 14.83 15.08
N ARG A 132 4.15 13.84 15.02
CA ARG A 132 3.75 12.45 14.65
C ARG A 132 2.70 11.90 15.61
N VAL A 133 2.94 12.02 16.91
CA VAL A 133 1.98 11.56 17.93
C VAL A 133 0.64 12.26 17.78
N TYR A 134 0.66 13.59 17.60
CA TYR A 134 -0.56 14.37 17.37
C TYR A 134 -1.31 13.91 16.12
N LEU A 135 -0.62 13.72 14.98
CA LEU A 135 -1.24 13.28 13.74
C LEU A 135 -1.82 11.86 13.88
N MET A 136 -1.11 10.96 14.51
CA MET A 136 -1.60 9.59 14.75
C MET A 136 -2.86 9.59 15.62
N ASP A 137 -2.96 10.48 16.59
CA ASP A 137 -4.14 10.62 17.44
C ASP A 137 -5.30 11.31 16.72
N ALA A 138 -5.02 12.42 16.03
CA ALA A 138 -6.01 13.22 15.31
C ALA A 138 -6.61 12.49 14.09
N LEU A 139 -5.80 11.65 13.42
CA LEU A 139 -6.21 10.88 12.24
C LEU A 139 -6.71 9.47 12.60
N ARG A 140 -6.95 9.20 13.87
CA ARG A 140 -7.62 7.98 14.30
C ARG A 140 -8.88 7.77 13.47
N PRO A 141 -9.13 6.56 12.93
CA PRO A 141 -10.44 6.24 12.39
C PRO A 141 -11.50 6.66 13.39
N GLU A 142 -12.57 7.32 12.93
CA GLU A 142 -13.68 7.82 13.79
C GLU A 142 -14.43 6.71 14.55
N ASN A 143 -13.92 5.52 14.52
CA ASN A 143 -14.41 4.41 15.30
C ASN A 143 -14.01 4.66 16.76
N LYS A 144 -14.93 5.28 17.53
CA LYS A 144 -14.75 5.65 18.93
C LYS A 144 -14.31 4.49 19.84
N ASP A 145 -14.37 3.27 19.34
CA ASP A 145 -13.98 2.04 20.02
C ASP A 145 -12.60 1.50 19.61
N ALA A 146 -11.91 2.15 18.67
CA ALA A 146 -10.58 1.71 18.24
C ALA A 146 -9.54 1.97 19.34
N LYS A 147 -8.84 0.91 19.76
CA LYS A 147 -7.75 0.95 20.75
C LYS A 147 -6.47 0.45 20.13
N LEU A 148 -5.34 0.92 20.65
CA LEU A 148 -4.07 0.28 20.34
C LEU A 148 -4.09 -1.15 20.89
N LEU A 149 -3.54 -2.10 20.14
CA LEU A 149 -3.48 -3.50 20.57
C LEU A 149 -2.72 -3.64 21.90
N SER A 150 -1.73 -2.78 22.15
CA SER A 150 -1.01 -2.68 23.43
C SER A 150 -1.87 -2.27 24.64
N ASP A 151 -3.00 -1.61 24.38
CA ASP A 151 -3.89 -1.05 25.43
C ASP A 151 -5.15 -1.93 25.61
N VAL A 152 -5.27 -2.99 24.83
CA VAL A 152 -6.40 -3.91 24.91
C VAL A 152 -6.25 -4.82 26.12
N PRO A 153 -7.30 -4.97 26.97
CA PRO A 153 -7.25 -5.87 28.11
C PRO A 153 -7.01 -7.34 27.70
N ILE A 154 -6.22 -8.04 28.52
CA ILE A 154 -5.98 -9.47 28.37
C ILE A 154 -7.32 -10.23 28.33
N GLY A 155 -7.43 -11.21 27.46
CA GLY A 155 -8.63 -12.03 27.25
C GLY A 155 -9.65 -11.42 26.28
N SER A 156 -9.47 -10.17 25.83
CA SER A 156 -10.34 -9.53 24.87
C SER A 156 -10.16 -10.11 23.46
N VAL A 157 -11.25 -10.23 22.72
CA VAL A 157 -11.23 -10.58 21.30
C VAL A 157 -11.42 -9.31 20.48
N VAL A 158 -10.51 -9.03 19.58
CA VAL A 158 -10.49 -7.80 18.78
C VAL A 158 -10.22 -8.10 17.32
N THR A 159 -10.71 -7.21 16.45
CA THR A 159 -10.43 -7.24 15.02
C THR A 159 -9.40 -6.16 14.71
N VAL A 160 -8.33 -6.51 14.00
CA VAL A 160 -7.30 -5.59 13.54
C VAL A 160 -7.90 -4.68 12.48
N THR A 161 -7.84 -3.36 12.69
CA THR A 161 -8.42 -2.37 11.77
C THR A 161 -7.39 -1.55 11.03
N CYS A 162 -6.18 -1.42 11.61
CA CYS A 162 -5.09 -0.70 10.99
C CYS A 162 -3.74 -1.22 11.53
N ILE A 163 -2.74 -1.31 10.66
CA ILE A 163 -1.36 -1.65 11.02
C ILE A 163 -0.48 -0.51 10.57
N GLY A 164 0.12 0.16 11.56
CA GLY A 164 1.07 1.25 11.30
C GLY A 164 2.33 0.75 10.62
N ARG A 165 2.97 1.61 9.84
CA ARG A 165 4.11 1.29 8.99
C ARG A 165 5.30 0.67 9.71
N ASN A 166 5.59 1.13 10.93
CA ASN A 166 6.70 0.59 11.73
C ASN A 166 6.45 -0.85 12.19
N ALA A 167 5.19 -1.31 12.13
CA ALA A 167 4.80 -2.67 12.41
C ALA A 167 4.70 -3.54 11.15
N ALA A 168 4.40 -2.95 9.98
CA ALA A 168 3.98 -3.69 8.77
C ALA A 168 5.03 -4.67 8.22
N LYS A 169 6.33 -4.41 8.37
CA LYS A 169 7.39 -5.30 7.85
C LYS A 169 7.57 -6.58 8.67
N ASP A 170 7.35 -6.49 9.98
CA ASP A 170 7.64 -7.57 10.94
C ASP A 170 6.37 -8.03 11.66
N CYS A 171 5.19 -7.58 11.23
CA CYS A 171 3.91 -7.91 11.83
C CYS A 171 3.35 -9.20 11.24
N PRO A 172 3.10 -10.23 12.05
CA PRO A 172 2.47 -11.47 11.60
C PRO A 172 0.95 -11.35 11.41
N LEU A 173 0.39 -10.14 11.61
CA LEU A 173 -1.05 -9.87 11.50
C LEU A 173 -1.37 -9.11 10.21
N SER A 174 -2.59 -9.29 9.74
CA SER A 174 -3.20 -8.57 8.63
C SER A 174 -4.42 -7.77 9.10
N ILE A 175 -4.83 -6.78 8.31
CA ILE A 175 -6.11 -6.09 8.53
C ILE A 175 -7.24 -7.12 8.43
N ASP A 176 -8.28 -6.95 9.26
CA ASP A 176 -9.42 -7.86 9.46
C ASP A 176 -9.11 -9.17 10.21
N ASP A 177 -7.85 -9.40 10.63
CA ASP A 177 -7.57 -10.51 11.52
C ASP A 177 -8.31 -10.36 12.85
N VAL A 178 -8.92 -11.46 13.28
CA VAL A 178 -9.52 -11.57 14.61
C VAL A 178 -8.53 -12.25 15.53
N VAL A 179 -8.16 -11.55 16.59
CA VAL A 179 -7.17 -12.05 17.56
C VAL A 179 -7.70 -11.94 18.98
N LYS A 180 -7.34 -12.89 19.83
CA LYS A 180 -7.57 -12.79 21.27
C LYS A 180 -6.28 -12.39 21.95
N VAL A 181 -6.34 -11.34 22.76
CA VAL A 181 -5.18 -10.81 23.48
C VAL A 181 -4.86 -11.73 24.65
N GLY A 182 -3.66 -12.29 24.65
CA GLY A 182 -3.13 -13.17 25.68
C GLY A 182 -2.33 -12.40 26.72
N VAL A 183 -1.31 -13.04 27.28
CA VAL A 183 -0.49 -12.50 28.37
C VAL A 183 0.64 -11.63 27.85
N LEU A 184 1.05 -10.66 28.68
CA LEU A 184 2.31 -9.95 28.51
C LEU A 184 3.47 -10.85 28.97
N SER A 185 4.61 -10.77 28.31
CA SER A 185 5.86 -11.37 28.78
C SER A 185 6.26 -10.80 30.16
N LEU A 186 7.06 -11.53 30.90
CA LEU A 186 7.51 -11.12 32.26
C LEU A 186 8.21 -9.76 32.29
N ASP A 187 8.89 -9.40 31.21
CA ASP A 187 9.58 -8.13 31.02
C ASP A 187 8.71 -7.05 30.33
N ALA A 188 7.44 -7.37 30.06
CA ALA A 188 6.49 -6.55 29.31
C ALA A 188 6.97 -6.10 27.93
N SER A 189 7.94 -6.79 27.34
CA SER A 189 8.51 -6.47 26.02
C SER A 189 7.70 -7.03 24.85
N SER A 190 6.87 -8.05 25.09
CA SER A 190 6.03 -8.67 24.08
C SER A 190 4.63 -9.02 24.59
N ILE A 191 3.70 -9.14 23.64
CA ILE A 191 2.29 -9.52 23.86
C ILE A 191 2.03 -10.81 23.12
N THR A 192 1.46 -11.77 23.82
CA THR A 192 0.99 -13.01 23.21
C THR A 192 -0.42 -12.83 22.67
N LEU A 193 -0.68 -13.32 21.49
CA LEU A 193 -1.98 -13.30 20.81
C LEU A 193 -2.37 -14.70 20.39
N GLU A 194 -3.64 -15.02 20.40
CA GLU A 194 -4.19 -16.26 19.83
C GLU A 194 -4.91 -15.89 18.52
N LYS A 195 -4.45 -16.45 17.40
CA LYS A 195 -5.07 -16.30 16.08
C LYS A 195 -5.28 -17.70 15.48
N ASP A 196 -6.50 -18.01 15.08
CA ASP A 196 -6.86 -19.31 14.47
C ASP A 196 -6.40 -20.54 15.27
N GLY A 197 -6.42 -20.42 16.61
CA GLY A 197 -5.98 -21.46 17.53
C GLY A 197 -4.45 -21.60 17.66
N GLN A 198 -3.68 -20.70 17.06
CA GLN A 198 -2.22 -20.62 17.18
C GLN A 198 -1.82 -19.43 18.05
N GLU A 199 -0.80 -19.65 18.86
CA GLU A 199 -0.24 -18.62 19.72
C GLU A 199 0.87 -17.87 18.96
N ILE A 200 0.76 -16.54 18.89
CA ILE A 200 1.69 -15.63 18.22
C ILE A 200 2.22 -14.64 19.26
N SER A 201 3.53 -14.48 19.35
CA SER A 201 4.13 -13.43 20.19
C SER A 201 4.60 -12.27 19.31
N ILE A 202 4.18 -11.05 19.67
CA ILE A 202 4.62 -9.84 18.98
C ILE A 202 5.28 -8.87 19.95
N PRO A 203 6.35 -8.17 19.53
CA PRO A 203 6.96 -7.11 20.33
C PRO A 203 5.95 -6.02 20.68
N ARG A 204 6.02 -5.49 21.89
CA ARG A 204 5.12 -4.41 22.33
C ARG A 204 5.19 -3.18 21.42
N GLN A 205 6.39 -2.85 20.92
CA GLN A 205 6.58 -1.75 19.97
C GLN A 205 5.78 -1.94 18.67
N ILE A 206 5.57 -3.18 18.24
CA ILE A 206 4.71 -3.52 17.10
C ILE A 206 3.24 -3.34 17.50
N ALA A 207 2.83 -3.85 18.66
CA ALA A 207 1.46 -3.71 19.17
C ALA A 207 1.02 -2.26 19.39
N GLU A 208 1.93 -1.37 19.74
CA GLU A 208 1.74 0.09 19.86
C GLU A 208 1.52 0.79 18.51
N ASN A 209 1.61 0.06 17.41
CA ASN A 209 1.37 0.53 16.05
C ASN A 209 0.23 -0.25 15.34
N ILE A 210 -0.55 -1.03 16.08
CA ILE A 210 -1.70 -1.78 15.59
C ILE A 210 -2.97 -1.27 16.25
N TRP A 211 -3.94 -0.88 15.45
CA TRP A 211 -5.27 -0.47 15.89
C TRP A 211 -6.24 -1.62 15.75
N CYS A 212 -7.14 -1.77 16.71
CA CYS A 212 -8.14 -2.83 16.72
C CYS A 212 -9.45 -2.35 17.37
N ASN A 213 -10.54 -2.97 16.96
CA ASN A 213 -11.87 -2.77 17.54
C ASN A 213 -12.29 -4.00 18.33
N SER A 214 -13.10 -3.79 19.36
CA SER A 214 -13.76 -4.89 20.05
C SER A 214 -14.63 -5.66 19.07
N THR A 215 -14.43 -6.97 18.96
CA THR A 215 -15.29 -7.83 18.15
C THR A 215 -16.64 -7.93 18.86
N GLN A 216 -17.67 -7.26 18.34
CA GLN A 216 -19.04 -7.49 18.83
C GLN A 216 -19.42 -8.93 18.49
N ARG A 217 -19.68 -9.75 19.50
CA ARG A 217 -20.34 -11.03 19.28
C ARG A 217 -21.73 -10.76 18.69
N ARG A 218 -21.91 -11.13 17.42
CA ARG A 218 -23.24 -11.32 16.85
C ARG A 218 -23.89 -12.59 17.41
#